data_3ee0cffff6a6b938bd6b883fbbc78308
#
_entry.id   3ee0cffff6a6b938bd6b883fbbc78308
#
_cell.length_a   1.000
_cell.length_b   1.000
_cell.length_c   1.000
_cell.angle_alpha   90.00
_cell.angle_beta   90.00
_cell.angle_gamma   90.00
#
_symmetry.space_group_name_H-M   'P 1'
#
loop_
_entity.id
_entity.type
_entity.pdbx_description
1 polymer ?
#
loop_
_entity_poly.entity_id
_entity_poly.type
_entity_poly.pdbx_seq_one_letter_code
_entity_poly.pdbx_strand_id
1 'polypeptide(L)'
;MKIYRDRSSLFLSFLRGSVLTYVGVDNIITGPFRQLMIKYFRLGDFGSNAREEYLYYLLLFFGLLQLFITLQSAFQPVIEIIDTKVILRTKERTLSVVKNTFDLTNLELVEDNFLQFSFGDEIYNVQVDDVSIKEIQEVFTSFNF
;
A
#
# COMPACT_ATOMS: atom_id res chain seq x y z
N MET A 1 16.63 12.79 3.30
CA MET A 1 15.19 13.10 3.40
C MET A 1 14.41 11.85 3.03
N LYS A 2 13.29 11.57 3.71
CA LYS A 2 12.44 10.39 3.44
C LYS A 2 10.98 10.82 3.46
N ILE A 3 10.25 10.49 2.40
CA ILE A 3 8.83 10.80 2.25
C ILE A 3 8.04 9.51 2.27
N TYR A 4 7.04 9.47 3.12
CA TYR A 4 6.17 8.33 3.32
C TYR A 4 4.76 8.64 2.85
N ARG A 5 4.00 7.59 2.57
CA ARG A 5 2.56 7.73 2.29
C ARG A 5 1.81 8.18 3.53
N ASP A 6 0.73 8.91 3.34
CA ASP A 6 -0.12 9.32 4.44
C ASP A 6 -0.75 8.10 5.14
N ARG A 7 -0.75 8.16 6.46
CA ARG A 7 -1.27 7.09 7.32
C ARG A 7 -2.77 6.87 7.16
N SER A 8 -3.52 7.89 6.72
CA SER A 8 -4.98 7.80 6.53
C SER A 8 -5.35 6.82 5.42
N SER A 9 -4.64 6.84 4.29
CA SER A 9 -4.87 5.92 3.17
C SER A 9 -4.51 4.48 3.53
N LEU A 10 -3.44 4.31 4.30
CA LEU A 10 -2.99 3.00 4.79
C LEU A 10 -3.95 2.41 5.81
N PHE A 11 -4.63 3.26 6.62
CA PHE A 11 -5.57 2.81 7.64
C PHE A 11 -6.74 2.03 7.04
N LEU A 12 -7.33 2.50 5.94
CA LEU A 12 -8.46 1.80 5.30
C LEU A 12 -8.02 0.43 4.74
N SER A 13 -6.82 0.37 4.15
CA SER A 13 -6.23 -0.88 3.65
C SER A 13 -5.93 -1.86 4.80
N PHE A 14 -5.41 -1.37 5.90
CA PHE A 14 -5.17 -2.14 7.11
C PHE A 14 -6.47 -2.68 7.70
N LEU A 15 -7.51 -1.85 7.79
CA LEU A 15 -8.83 -2.26 8.29
C LEU A 15 -9.43 -3.37 7.43
N ARG A 16 -9.39 -3.24 6.10
CA ARG A 16 -9.87 -4.28 5.18
C ARG A 16 -9.13 -5.60 5.38
N GLY A 17 -7.80 -5.56 5.43
CA GLY A 17 -6.98 -6.75 5.69
C GLY A 17 -7.30 -7.41 7.02
N SER A 18 -7.49 -6.61 8.08
CA SER A 18 -7.84 -7.09 9.42
C SER A 18 -9.21 -7.76 9.45
N VAL A 19 -10.22 -7.17 8.80
CA VAL A 19 -11.57 -7.75 8.72
C VAL A 19 -11.53 -9.08 7.96
N LEU A 20 -10.86 -9.14 6.81
CA LEU A 20 -10.74 -10.39 6.04
C LEU A 20 -10.03 -11.48 6.84
N THR A 21 -8.95 -11.13 7.51
CA THR A 21 -8.19 -12.06 8.37
C THR A 21 -9.06 -12.56 9.52
N TYR A 22 -9.77 -11.65 10.21
CA TYR A 22 -10.66 -11.99 11.30
C TYR A 22 -11.77 -12.94 10.85
N VAL A 23 -12.47 -12.61 9.76
CA VAL A 23 -13.54 -13.45 9.20
C VAL A 23 -12.99 -14.82 8.80
N GLY A 24 -11.82 -14.88 8.17
CA GLY A 24 -11.17 -16.14 7.79
C GLY A 24 -10.89 -17.02 9.01
N VAL A 25 -10.22 -16.46 10.02
CA VAL A 25 -9.90 -17.20 11.27
C VAL A 25 -11.16 -17.62 12.00
N ASP A 26 -12.10 -16.70 12.20
CA ASP A 26 -13.35 -16.96 12.95
C ASP A 26 -14.15 -18.11 12.33
N ASN A 27 -14.19 -18.18 11.01
CA ASN A 27 -14.89 -19.27 10.32
C ASN A 27 -14.14 -20.60 10.41
N ILE A 28 -12.81 -20.59 10.39
CA ILE A 28 -11.99 -21.82 10.55
C ILE A 28 -12.16 -22.42 11.95
N ILE A 29 -12.12 -21.58 12.99
CA ILE A 29 -12.19 -22.06 14.39
C ILE A 29 -13.61 -22.14 14.95
N THR A 30 -14.65 -21.89 14.13
CA THR A 30 -16.04 -21.79 14.56
C THR A 30 -16.24 -20.74 15.65
N GLY A 31 -15.67 -19.57 15.43
CA GLY A 31 -15.66 -18.47 16.38
C GLY A 31 -17.02 -17.78 16.59
N PRO A 32 -17.05 -16.72 17.41
CA PRO A 32 -18.30 -16.05 17.81
C PRO A 32 -19.06 -15.40 16.66
N PHE A 33 -18.36 -14.86 15.66
CA PHE A 33 -19.00 -14.26 14.50
C PHE A 33 -19.72 -15.32 13.66
N ARG A 34 -19.09 -16.46 13.41
CA ARG A 34 -19.72 -17.60 12.70
C ARG A 34 -20.94 -18.10 13.48
N GLN A 35 -20.84 -18.26 14.79
CA GLN A 35 -21.97 -18.69 15.63
C GLN A 35 -23.13 -17.69 15.57
N LEU A 36 -22.85 -16.41 15.55
CA LEU A 36 -23.84 -15.35 15.43
C LEU A 36 -24.52 -15.38 14.05
N MET A 37 -23.76 -15.57 12.97
CA MET A 37 -24.27 -15.69 11.63
C MET A 37 -25.18 -16.92 11.46
N ILE A 38 -24.81 -18.06 12.00
CA ILE A 38 -25.66 -19.28 12.03
C ILE A 38 -26.97 -19.02 12.77
N LYS A 39 -26.90 -18.37 13.94
CA LYS A 39 -28.06 -18.12 14.80
C LYS A 39 -29.08 -17.16 14.19
N TYR A 40 -28.62 -16.05 13.60
CA TYR A 40 -29.49 -14.96 13.13
C TYR A 40 -29.87 -15.07 11.65
N PHE A 41 -28.96 -15.58 10.80
CA PHE A 41 -29.17 -15.66 9.37
C PHE A 41 -29.50 -17.06 8.84
N ARG A 42 -29.60 -18.05 9.76
CA ARG A 42 -29.88 -19.46 9.41
C ARG A 42 -28.91 -20.03 8.35
N LEU A 43 -27.67 -19.55 8.33
CA LEU A 43 -26.63 -20.02 7.43
C LEU A 43 -26.01 -21.36 7.93
N GLY A 44 -26.81 -22.18 8.65
CA GLY A 44 -26.34 -23.41 9.27
C GLY A 44 -25.75 -24.45 8.32
N ASP A 45 -26.12 -24.36 7.05
CA ASP A 45 -25.59 -25.25 6.00
C ASP A 45 -24.38 -24.64 5.25
N PHE A 46 -24.05 -23.37 5.52
CA PHE A 46 -22.91 -22.73 4.92
C PHE A 46 -21.63 -23.20 5.61
N GLY A 47 -20.80 -23.96 4.91
CA GLY A 47 -19.52 -24.46 5.42
C GLY A 47 -19.52 -25.94 5.79
N SER A 48 -20.60 -26.68 5.49
CA SER A 48 -20.62 -28.15 5.65
C SER A 48 -19.92 -28.88 4.48
N ASN A 49 -19.67 -28.20 3.37
CA ASN A 49 -19.03 -28.78 2.19
C ASN A 49 -17.54 -28.39 2.13
N ALA A 50 -16.67 -29.33 1.77
CA ALA A 50 -15.23 -29.11 1.61
C ALA A 50 -14.87 -27.90 0.71
N ARG A 51 -15.75 -27.53 -0.24
CA ARG A 51 -15.57 -26.34 -1.10
C ARG A 51 -15.66 -25.02 -0.32
N GLU A 52 -16.47 -24.96 0.72
CA GLU A 52 -16.67 -23.74 1.50
C GLU A 52 -15.55 -23.55 2.51
N GLU A 53 -14.96 -24.62 3.00
CA GLU A 53 -13.77 -24.51 3.87
C GLU A 53 -12.61 -23.84 3.13
N TYR A 54 -12.40 -24.12 1.84
CA TYR A 54 -11.37 -23.46 1.05
C TYR A 54 -11.57 -21.94 0.95
N LEU A 55 -12.81 -21.44 0.93
CA LEU A 55 -13.09 -20.01 0.90
C LEU A 55 -12.58 -19.31 2.17
N TYR A 56 -12.69 -19.93 3.33
CA TYR A 56 -12.20 -19.35 4.58
C TYR A 56 -10.66 -19.27 4.62
N TYR A 57 -9.98 -20.28 4.10
CA TYR A 57 -8.53 -20.24 3.94
C TYR A 57 -8.10 -19.20 2.92
N LEU A 58 -8.85 -19.01 1.83
CA LEU A 58 -8.61 -17.95 0.87
C LEU A 58 -8.81 -16.56 1.48
N LEU A 59 -9.88 -16.34 2.26
CA LEU A 59 -10.11 -15.09 2.97
C LEU A 59 -8.97 -14.78 3.94
N LEU A 60 -8.53 -15.78 4.70
CA LEU A 60 -7.40 -15.65 5.60
C LEU A 60 -6.12 -15.30 4.85
N PHE A 61 -5.83 -16.01 3.76
CA PHE A 61 -4.64 -15.77 2.94
C PHE A 61 -4.64 -14.35 2.34
N PHE A 62 -5.75 -13.92 1.72
CA PHE A 62 -5.85 -12.58 1.15
C PHE A 62 -5.83 -11.49 2.23
N GLY A 63 -6.44 -11.73 3.38
CA GLY A 63 -6.37 -10.83 4.53
C GLY A 63 -4.94 -10.63 5.03
N LEU A 64 -4.20 -11.71 5.23
CA LEU A 64 -2.79 -11.66 5.65
C LEU A 64 -1.91 -11.02 4.58
N LEU A 65 -2.12 -11.34 3.30
CA LEU A 65 -1.39 -10.73 2.19
C LEU A 65 -1.63 -9.21 2.14
N GLN A 66 -2.89 -8.78 2.29
CA GLN A 66 -3.26 -7.37 2.35
C GLN A 66 -2.58 -6.66 3.53
N LEU A 67 -2.59 -7.27 4.71
CA LEU A 67 -1.91 -6.73 5.88
C LEU A 67 -0.40 -6.60 5.65
N PHE A 68 0.22 -7.62 5.08
CA PHE A 68 1.65 -7.63 4.78
C PHE A 68 2.02 -6.50 3.81
N ILE A 69 1.28 -6.35 2.70
CA ILE A 69 1.50 -5.29 1.71
C ILE A 69 1.31 -3.91 2.36
N THR A 70 0.27 -3.75 3.19
CA THR A 70 -0.01 -2.48 3.88
C THR A 70 1.11 -2.13 4.85
N LEU A 71 1.57 -3.08 5.66
CA LEU A 71 2.69 -2.87 6.57
C LEU A 71 3.98 -2.53 5.82
N GLN A 72 4.29 -3.27 4.76
CA GLN A 72 5.45 -2.98 3.93
C GLN A 72 5.38 -1.56 3.36
N SER A 73 4.21 -1.13 2.86
CA SER A 73 4.00 0.22 2.34
C SER A 73 4.12 1.30 3.40
N ALA A 74 3.74 1.01 4.65
CA ALA A 74 3.85 1.95 5.77
C ALA A 74 5.29 2.24 6.20
N PHE A 75 6.17 1.25 6.08
CA PHE A 75 7.58 1.38 6.49
C PHE A 75 8.52 1.75 5.36
N GLN A 76 8.09 1.65 4.11
CA GLN A 76 8.92 1.99 2.96
C GLN A 76 8.63 3.41 2.48
N PRO A 77 9.63 4.31 2.43
CA PRO A 77 9.45 5.65 1.87
C PRO A 77 9.16 5.56 0.37
N VAL A 78 8.32 6.46 -0.13
CA VAL A 78 8.00 6.59 -1.57
C VAL A 78 9.17 7.25 -2.31
N ILE A 79 9.74 8.28 -1.68
CA ILE A 79 10.91 9.01 -2.16
C ILE A 79 11.92 9.06 -1.02
N GLU A 80 13.15 8.67 -1.29
CA GLU A 80 14.24 8.74 -0.33
C GLU A 80 15.44 9.43 -0.98
N ILE A 81 15.91 10.52 -0.37
CA ILE A 81 17.08 11.27 -0.80
C ILE A 81 18.17 11.05 0.24
N ILE A 82 19.27 10.43 -0.21
CA ILE A 82 20.45 10.15 0.61
C ILE A 82 21.64 10.76 -0.10
N ASP A 83 22.24 11.78 0.49
CA ASP A 83 23.39 12.52 -0.06
C ASP A 83 23.14 12.94 -1.52
N THR A 84 23.81 12.27 -2.46
CA THR A 84 23.72 12.53 -3.91
C THR A 84 22.83 11.55 -4.66
N LYS A 85 22.09 10.71 -3.95
CA LYS A 85 21.24 9.69 -4.58
C LYS A 85 19.79 9.90 -4.22
N VAL A 86 18.93 9.75 -5.23
CA VAL A 86 17.49 9.67 -5.06
C VAL A 86 17.01 8.26 -5.35
N ILE A 87 16.21 7.72 -4.44
CA ILE A 87 15.58 6.41 -4.57
C ILE A 87 14.10 6.65 -4.76
N LEU A 88 13.60 6.31 -5.95
CA LEU A 88 12.20 6.46 -6.35
C LEU A 88 11.51 5.11 -6.35
N ARG A 89 10.31 5.03 -5.78
CA ARG A 89 9.47 3.85 -5.84
C ARG A 89 8.23 4.14 -6.66
N THR A 90 8.29 3.71 -7.92
CA THR A 90 7.16 3.85 -8.84
C THR A 90 6.17 2.71 -8.63
N LYS A 91 4.87 2.99 -8.80
CA LYS A 91 3.81 2.01 -8.64
C LYS A 91 3.92 0.85 -9.64
N GLU A 92 4.43 1.13 -10.84
CA GLU A 92 4.55 0.16 -11.93
C GLU A 92 5.74 -0.78 -11.80
N ARG A 93 6.74 -0.39 -11.02
CA ARG A 93 7.95 -1.20 -10.79
C ARG A 93 8.04 -1.55 -9.31
N THR A 94 7.97 -2.81 -9.02
CA THR A 94 8.23 -3.38 -7.69
C THR A 94 9.66 -3.09 -7.20
N LEU A 95 10.51 -2.58 -8.07
CA LEU A 95 11.91 -2.26 -7.82
C LEU A 95 12.07 -0.75 -7.63
N SER A 96 12.79 -0.38 -6.59
CA SER A 96 13.23 0.99 -6.38
C SER A 96 14.25 1.38 -7.45
N VAL A 97 14.05 2.54 -8.08
CA VAL A 97 15.01 3.12 -9.01
C VAL A 97 15.94 4.04 -8.23
N VAL A 98 17.24 3.84 -8.38
CA VAL A 98 18.28 4.65 -7.74
C VAL A 98 18.95 5.50 -8.82
N LYS A 99 18.91 6.84 -8.68
CA LYS A 99 19.53 7.81 -9.59
C LYS A 99 20.36 8.82 -8.81
N ASN A 100 21.30 9.46 -9.48
CA ASN A 100 22.03 10.59 -8.87
C ASN A 100 21.19 11.88 -8.94
N THR A 101 21.23 12.66 -7.88
CA THR A 101 20.55 13.96 -7.83
C THR A 101 21.08 14.96 -8.88
N PHE A 102 22.36 14.84 -9.26
CA PHE A 102 22.99 15.69 -10.27
C PHE A 102 22.50 15.45 -11.69
N ASP A 103 21.94 14.26 -11.96
CA ASP A 103 21.42 13.90 -13.26
C ASP A 103 19.96 14.33 -13.43
N LEU A 104 19.33 14.89 -12.39
CA LEU A 104 17.96 15.39 -12.44
C LEU A 104 17.90 16.65 -13.31
N THR A 105 17.16 16.55 -14.41
CA THR A 105 17.00 17.66 -15.38
C THR A 105 15.70 18.43 -15.18
N ASN A 106 14.65 17.75 -14.72
CA ASN A 106 13.35 18.38 -14.47
C ASN A 106 12.58 17.64 -13.38
N LEU A 107 11.78 18.41 -12.63
CA LEU A 107 10.86 17.92 -11.59
C LEU A 107 9.54 18.66 -11.72
N GLU A 108 8.47 17.92 -12.03
CA GLU A 108 7.14 18.49 -12.24
C GLU A 108 6.08 17.70 -11.46
N LEU A 109 5.05 18.41 -11.02
CA LEU A 109 3.83 17.80 -10.50
C LEU A 109 2.83 17.68 -11.66
N VAL A 110 2.51 16.44 -12.04
CA VAL A 110 1.61 16.12 -13.15
C VAL A 110 0.28 15.64 -12.59
N GLU A 111 -0.82 16.25 -13.06
CA GLU A 111 -2.20 15.88 -12.70
C GLU A 111 -2.48 15.86 -11.18
N ASP A 112 -1.76 16.68 -10.40
CA ASP A 112 -1.81 16.74 -8.93
C ASP A 112 -1.55 15.42 -8.18
N ASN A 113 -1.32 14.33 -8.91
CA ASN A 113 -1.22 12.97 -8.35
C ASN A 113 0.15 12.32 -8.58
N PHE A 114 0.94 12.84 -9.51
CA PHE A 114 2.22 12.25 -9.86
C PHE A 114 3.34 13.28 -9.83
N LEU A 115 4.42 12.93 -9.14
CA LEU A 115 5.66 13.66 -9.21
C LEU A 115 6.52 13.03 -10.32
N GLN A 116 6.77 13.80 -11.38
CA GLN A 116 7.56 13.38 -12.52
C GLN A 116 9.01 13.80 -12.35
N PHE A 117 9.91 12.83 -12.30
CA PHE A 117 11.35 13.02 -12.25
C PHE A 117 11.95 12.72 -13.62
N SER A 118 12.62 13.68 -14.23
CA SER A 118 13.33 13.51 -15.50
C SER A 118 14.84 13.47 -15.26
N PHE A 119 15.48 12.39 -15.70
CA PHE A 119 16.94 12.21 -15.62
C PHE A 119 17.47 12.01 -17.06
N GLY A 120 17.84 13.13 -17.71
CA GLY A 120 18.13 13.11 -19.14
C GLY A 120 16.91 12.66 -19.95
N ASP A 121 17.03 11.57 -20.69
CA ASP A 121 15.95 11.00 -21.50
C ASP A 121 15.01 10.05 -20.74
N GLU A 122 15.31 9.76 -19.49
CA GLU A 122 14.51 8.84 -18.67
C GLU A 122 13.51 9.60 -17.80
N ILE A 123 12.25 9.18 -17.81
CA ILE A 123 11.16 9.78 -17.05
C ILE A 123 10.60 8.76 -16.06
N TYR A 124 10.45 9.17 -14.81
CA TYR A 124 9.92 8.37 -13.73
C TYR A 124 8.75 9.08 -13.05
N ASN A 125 7.58 8.45 -13.04
CA ASN A 125 6.39 8.96 -12.37
C ASN A 125 6.22 8.28 -11.03
N VAL A 126 6.22 9.07 -9.96
CA VAL A 126 5.99 8.63 -8.59
C VAL A 126 4.62 9.10 -8.17
N GLN A 127 3.76 8.17 -7.77
CA GLN A 127 2.43 8.51 -7.30
C GLN A 127 2.50 9.16 -5.91
N VAL A 128 1.92 10.36 -5.78
CA VAL A 128 1.97 11.21 -4.57
C VAL A 128 0.60 11.67 -4.07
N ASP A 129 -0.47 11.07 -4.59
CA ASP A 129 -1.85 11.29 -4.13
C ASP A 129 -2.02 11.07 -2.62
N ASP A 130 -1.23 10.19 -2.05
CA ASP A 130 -1.19 9.85 -0.63
C ASP A 130 -0.07 10.56 0.15
N VAL A 131 0.53 11.62 -0.42
CA VAL A 131 1.62 12.40 0.22
C VAL A 131 1.13 13.81 0.54
N SER A 132 1.52 14.37 1.67
CA SER A 132 1.11 15.72 2.03
C SER A 132 1.74 16.77 1.10
N ILE A 133 0.98 17.82 0.78
CA ILE A 133 1.43 18.94 -0.07
C ILE A 133 2.72 19.57 0.48
N LYS A 134 2.85 19.62 1.81
CA LYS A 134 4.04 20.16 2.47
C LYS A 134 5.29 19.33 2.16
N GLU A 135 5.17 18.00 2.21
CA GLU A 135 6.28 17.10 1.87
C GLU A 135 6.65 17.17 0.39
N ILE A 136 5.66 17.35 -0.50
CA ILE A 136 5.89 17.57 -1.93
C ILE A 136 6.70 18.87 -2.12
N GLN A 137 6.33 19.96 -1.45
CA GLN A 137 7.08 21.23 -1.50
C GLN A 137 8.52 21.07 -0.97
N GLU A 138 8.72 20.26 0.07
CA GLU A 138 10.06 19.97 0.58
C GLU A 138 10.93 19.24 -0.46
N VAL A 139 10.33 18.38 -1.33
CA VAL A 139 11.06 17.76 -2.44
C VAL A 139 11.54 18.82 -3.43
N PHE A 140 10.66 19.71 -3.89
CA PHE A 140 11.03 20.78 -4.81
C PHE A 140 12.16 21.65 -4.22
N THR A 141 12.03 22.04 -2.96
CA THR A 141 13.05 22.83 -2.28
C THR A 141 14.39 22.09 -2.17
N SER A 142 14.36 20.77 -1.95
CA SER A 142 15.58 19.94 -1.82
C SER A 142 16.38 19.86 -3.12
N PHE A 143 15.73 20.03 -4.27
CA PHE A 143 16.36 20.02 -5.60
C PHE A 143 16.58 21.43 -6.18
N ASN A 144 16.24 22.51 -5.44
CA ASN A 144 16.30 23.91 -5.91
C ASN A 144 15.43 24.18 -7.17
N PHE A 145 14.29 23.49 -7.28
CA PHE A 145 13.25 23.74 -8.29
C PHE A 145 12.12 24.59 -7.74
#